data_26b32f0107a752f0b88629fd8e3a7d35
#
_entry.id   26b32f0107a752f0b88629fd8e3a7d35
#
_cell.length_a   1.000
_cell.length_b   1.000
_cell.length_c   1.000
_cell.angle_alpha   90.00
_cell.angle_beta   90.00
_cell.angle_gamma   90.00
#
_symmetry.space_group_name_H-M   'P 1'
#
loop_
_entity.id
_entity.type
_entity.pdbx_description
1 polymer ?
#
loop_
_entity_poly.entity_id
_entity_poly.type
_entity_poly.pdbx_seq_one_letter_code
_entity_poly.pdbx_strand_id
1 'polypeptide(L)'
;MKRKLFTAVCILLASAMLPCGAFAKAKKDAKKDIGIQLYSVRDLIGSFGRNQHDYKPVLKALADMGYTSIEAASYNDGKFYGNTPEEFKRDVEAVGMKVLSSHCGKGLSDEELA
;
A
#
# COMPACT_ATOMS: atom_id res chain seq x y z
N MET A 1 5.10 19.22 -86.11
CA MET A 1 4.08 18.63 -85.19
C MET A 1 4.66 18.53 -83.82
N LYS A 2 4.31 19.42 -82.93
CA LYS A 2 4.84 19.43 -81.55
C LYS A 2 3.72 19.00 -80.64
N ARG A 3 3.84 17.79 -80.14
CA ARG A 3 2.89 17.27 -79.15
C ARG A 3 3.39 17.80 -77.78
N LYS A 4 2.59 18.70 -77.26
CA LYS A 4 2.78 19.18 -75.89
C LYS A 4 2.31 18.12 -74.93
N LEU A 5 3.25 17.55 -74.25
CA LEU A 5 3.00 16.64 -73.19
C LEU A 5 2.59 17.44 -71.94
N PHE A 6 1.29 17.40 -71.64
CA PHE A 6 0.80 17.97 -70.39
C PHE A 6 1.13 16.99 -69.28
N THR A 7 2.17 17.28 -68.59
CA THR A 7 2.49 16.54 -67.35
C THR A 7 1.56 17.09 -66.27
N ALA A 8 0.50 16.36 -66.02
CA ALA A 8 -0.35 16.61 -64.86
C ALA A 8 0.46 16.27 -63.60
N VAL A 9 0.90 17.30 -62.92
CA VAL A 9 1.46 17.16 -61.60
C VAL A 9 0.31 16.94 -60.63
N CYS A 10 0.01 15.70 -60.36
CA CYS A 10 -0.83 15.31 -59.25
C CYS A 10 -0.04 15.57 -57.94
N ILE A 11 -0.29 16.74 -57.38
CA ILE A 11 0.14 17.00 -56.00
C ILE A 11 -0.77 16.17 -55.11
N LEU A 12 -0.29 14.98 -54.77
CA LEU A 12 -0.83 14.19 -53.68
C LEU A 12 -0.47 14.91 -52.38
N LEU A 13 -1.40 15.72 -51.90
CA LEU A 13 -1.42 16.16 -50.53
C LEU A 13 -1.71 14.92 -49.66
N ALA A 14 -0.66 14.22 -49.34
CA ALA A 14 -0.68 13.24 -48.25
C ALA A 14 -0.88 14.03 -46.96
N SER A 15 -2.11 14.28 -46.58
CA SER A 15 -2.45 14.66 -45.21
C SER A 15 -1.96 13.54 -44.29
N ALA A 16 -0.76 13.73 -43.73
CA ALA A 16 -0.29 12.94 -42.62
C ALA A 16 -1.23 13.23 -41.43
N MET A 17 -2.33 12.49 -41.37
CA MET A 17 -3.04 12.33 -40.12
C MET A 17 -2.09 11.60 -39.17
N LEU A 18 -1.37 12.40 -38.43
CA LEU A 18 -0.73 11.93 -37.20
C LEU A 18 -1.88 11.39 -36.34
N PRO A 19 -1.87 10.09 -36.03
CA PRO A 19 -2.74 9.63 -34.98
C PRO A 19 -2.22 10.33 -33.70
N CYS A 20 -3.02 11.31 -33.25
CA CYS A 20 -2.88 11.85 -31.91
C CYS A 20 -3.23 10.68 -30.97
N GLY A 21 -2.30 9.74 -30.85
CA GLY A 21 -2.30 8.74 -29.83
C GLY A 21 -2.12 9.48 -28.53
N ALA A 22 -3.22 9.97 -27.98
CA ALA A 22 -3.30 10.26 -26.59
C ALA A 22 -2.97 8.93 -25.89
N PHE A 23 -1.70 8.70 -25.63
CA PHE A 23 -1.31 7.77 -24.61
C PHE A 23 -1.90 8.31 -23.31
N ALA A 24 -3.17 7.96 -23.09
CA ALA A 24 -3.74 7.98 -21.76
C ALA A 24 -2.81 7.09 -20.96
N LYS A 25 -1.86 7.73 -20.28
CA LYS A 25 -1.01 7.09 -19.29
C LYS A 25 -1.99 6.44 -18.34
N ALA A 26 -2.17 5.12 -18.45
CA ALA A 26 -3.02 4.37 -17.56
C ALA A 26 -2.60 4.81 -16.18
N LYS A 27 -3.49 5.47 -15.45
CA LYS A 27 -3.28 5.81 -14.06
C LYS A 27 -3.03 4.46 -13.44
N LYS A 28 -1.76 4.20 -13.10
CA LYS A 28 -1.39 3.03 -12.31
C LYS A 28 -2.30 3.13 -11.11
N ASP A 29 -3.28 2.23 -11.01
CA ASP A 29 -4.23 2.25 -9.92
C ASP A 29 -3.43 2.37 -8.65
N ALA A 30 -3.52 3.52 -7.99
CA ALA A 30 -2.82 3.76 -6.77
C ALA A 30 -3.36 2.71 -5.79
N LYS A 31 -2.50 1.76 -5.41
CA LYS A 31 -2.87 0.71 -4.47
C LYS A 31 -3.44 1.45 -3.24
N LYS A 32 -4.72 1.25 -2.97
CA LYS A 32 -5.38 1.92 -1.86
C LYS A 32 -4.71 1.48 -0.58
N ASP A 33 -4.33 2.43 0.25
CA ASP A 33 -3.90 2.13 1.61
C ASP A 33 -5.14 1.77 2.44
N ILE A 34 -5.16 0.54 2.91
CA ILE A 34 -6.23 0.03 3.76
C ILE A 34 -5.59 -0.42 5.06
N GLY A 35 -5.97 0.24 6.14
CA GLY A 35 -5.50 -0.08 7.49
C GLY A 35 -6.50 -0.89 8.29
N ILE A 36 -6.01 -1.65 9.25
CA ILE A 36 -6.81 -2.35 10.25
C ILE A 36 -6.21 -2.15 11.63
N GLN A 37 -7.07 -1.90 12.61
CA GLN A 37 -6.69 -1.95 14.02
C GLN A 37 -6.66 -3.40 14.47
N LEU A 38 -5.53 -3.87 15.01
CA LEU A 38 -5.37 -5.25 15.43
C LEU A 38 -6.28 -5.67 16.59
N TYR A 39 -6.88 -4.71 17.29
CA TYR A 39 -7.92 -5.02 18.27
C TYR A 39 -9.14 -5.71 17.66
N SER A 40 -9.39 -5.48 16.38
CA SER A 40 -10.47 -6.14 15.64
C SER A 40 -10.29 -7.67 15.52
N VAL A 41 -9.06 -8.13 15.62
CA VAL A 41 -8.69 -9.55 15.57
C VAL A 41 -8.12 -10.07 16.89
N ARG A 42 -8.38 -9.36 18.00
CA ARG A 42 -7.88 -9.70 19.34
C ARG A 42 -8.21 -11.13 19.79
N ASP A 43 -9.31 -11.67 19.31
CA ASP A 43 -9.71 -13.05 19.67
C ASP A 43 -8.74 -14.09 19.07
N LEU A 44 -7.99 -13.72 18.03
CA LEU A 44 -7.01 -14.57 17.36
C LEU A 44 -5.60 -14.37 17.88
N ILE A 45 -5.26 -13.17 18.36
CA ILE A 45 -3.88 -12.81 18.72
C ILE A 45 -3.72 -12.40 20.18
N GLY A 46 -4.83 -12.22 20.90
CA GLY A 46 -4.83 -11.68 22.24
C GLY A 46 -4.69 -10.16 22.29
N SER A 47 -4.75 -9.59 23.47
CA SER A 47 -4.53 -8.17 23.71
C SER A 47 -4.09 -7.91 25.15
N PHE A 48 -3.28 -6.89 25.35
CA PHE A 48 -2.81 -6.42 26.65
C PHE A 48 -2.27 -7.53 27.58
N GLY A 49 -1.49 -8.46 27.03
CA GLY A 49 -0.89 -9.58 27.75
C GLY A 49 -1.85 -10.71 28.06
N ARG A 50 -3.10 -10.65 27.58
CA ARG A 50 -4.10 -11.71 27.78
C ARG A 50 -4.24 -12.57 26.54
N ASN A 51 -4.32 -13.90 26.72
CA ASN A 51 -4.57 -14.87 25.65
C ASN A 51 -3.67 -14.65 24.42
N GLN A 52 -2.39 -14.35 24.65
CA GLN A 52 -1.46 -14.12 23.57
C GLN A 52 -1.24 -15.39 22.76
N HIS A 53 -1.48 -15.27 21.46
CA HIS A 53 -1.15 -16.28 20.46
C HIS A 53 -0.13 -15.71 19.49
N ASP A 54 0.46 -16.56 18.67
CA ASP A 54 1.35 -16.12 17.59
C ASP A 54 0.54 -15.26 16.60
N TYR A 55 0.91 -13.99 16.49
CA TYR A 55 0.23 -13.02 15.60
C TYR A 55 0.70 -13.11 14.15
N LYS A 56 1.83 -13.75 13.86
CA LYS A 56 2.44 -13.79 12.53
C LYS A 56 1.53 -14.40 11.46
N PRO A 57 0.86 -15.54 11.69
CA PRO A 57 -0.10 -16.09 10.73
C PRO A 57 -1.27 -15.14 10.44
N VAL A 58 -1.72 -14.38 11.46
CA VAL A 58 -2.80 -13.41 11.29
C VAL A 58 -2.34 -12.21 10.48
N LEU A 59 -1.13 -11.68 10.73
CA LEU A 59 -0.54 -10.62 9.91
C LEU A 59 -0.45 -11.04 8.44
N LYS A 60 0.00 -12.27 8.18
CA LYS A 60 0.06 -12.80 6.82
C LYS A 60 -1.32 -12.86 6.17
N ALA A 61 -2.33 -13.37 6.88
CA ALA A 61 -3.69 -13.44 6.37
C ALA A 61 -4.26 -12.05 6.06
N LEU A 62 -4.02 -11.06 6.91
CA LEU A 62 -4.44 -9.67 6.68
C LEU A 62 -3.76 -9.07 5.45
N ALA A 63 -2.46 -9.30 5.28
CA ALA A 63 -1.72 -8.86 4.08
C ALA A 63 -2.27 -9.52 2.81
N ASP A 64 -2.58 -10.82 2.86
CA ASP A 64 -3.17 -11.57 1.74
C ASP A 64 -4.59 -11.06 1.39
N MET A 65 -5.34 -10.55 2.37
CA MET A 65 -6.64 -9.89 2.15
C MET A 65 -6.52 -8.49 1.52
N GLY A 66 -5.32 -7.92 1.45
CA GLY A 66 -5.05 -6.62 0.85
C GLY A 66 -4.88 -5.46 1.82
N TYR A 67 -4.83 -5.72 3.12
CA TYR A 67 -4.46 -4.69 4.09
C TYR A 67 -3.00 -4.27 3.88
N THR A 68 -2.75 -2.97 3.95
CA THR A 68 -1.42 -2.39 3.71
C THR A 68 -0.79 -1.81 4.97
N SER A 69 -1.60 -1.61 6.00
CA SER A 69 -1.17 -1.00 7.25
C SER A 69 -1.96 -1.49 8.44
N ILE A 70 -1.37 -1.35 9.61
CA ILE A 70 -2.01 -1.70 10.87
C ILE A 70 -1.91 -0.57 11.90
N GLU A 71 -2.86 -0.54 12.82
CA GLU A 71 -2.73 0.09 14.12
C GLU A 71 -2.56 -0.99 15.18
N ALA A 72 -1.47 -0.95 15.93
CA ALA A 72 -1.24 -1.87 17.04
C ALA A 72 -2.17 -1.54 18.21
N ALA A 73 -2.59 -2.53 18.99
CA ALA A 73 -3.54 -2.35 20.08
C ALA A 73 -3.18 -3.18 21.33
N SER A 74 -1.92 -3.46 21.54
CA SER A 74 -1.48 -4.27 22.68
C SER A 74 -0.07 -3.88 23.12
N TYR A 75 0.07 -2.62 23.55
CA TYR A 75 1.30 -2.18 24.20
C TYR A 75 1.20 -2.49 25.70
N ASN A 76 2.14 -3.27 26.22
CA ASN A 76 2.24 -3.59 27.63
C ASN A 76 3.69 -3.81 28.01
N ASP A 77 4.15 -3.11 29.04
CA ASP A 77 5.50 -3.25 29.59
C ASP A 77 6.62 -3.11 28.53
N GLY A 78 6.54 -2.08 27.71
CA GLY A 78 7.51 -1.81 26.64
C GLY A 78 7.45 -2.75 25.44
N LYS A 79 6.42 -3.58 25.33
CA LYS A 79 6.31 -4.61 24.31
C LYS A 79 4.98 -4.56 23.57
N PHE A 80 5.00 -4.90 22.28
CA PHE A 80 3.82 -5.16 21.48
C PHE A 80 3.63 -6.67 21.32
N TYR A 81 2.51 -7.19 21.78
CA TYR A 81 2.21 -8.63 21.68
C TYR A 81 3.36 -9.52 22.20
N GLY A 82 4.04 -9.05 23.26
CA GLY A 82 5.16 -9.78 23.88
C GLY A 82 6.53 -9.61 23.21
N ASN A 83 6.62 -8.82 22.13
CA ASN A 83 7.85 -8.55 21.39
C ASN A 83 8.29 -7.09 21.55
N THR A 84 9.57 -6.83 21.34
CA THR A 84 10.07 -5.45 21.31
C THR A 84 9.42 -4.68 20.14
N PRO A 85 9.35 -3.34 20.20
CA PRO A 85 8.83 -2.54 19.11
C PRO A 85 9.53 -2.82 17.77
N GLU A 86 10.84 -3.04 17.80
CA GLU A 86 11.65 -3.33 16.61
C GLU A 86 11.33 -4.69 16.02
N GLU A 87 11.15 -5.71 16.87
CA GLU A 87 10.76 -7.05 16.42
C GLU A 87 9.37 -7.05 15.83
N PHE A 88 8.42 -6.40 16.49
CA PHE A 88 7.06 -6.29 16.01
C PHE A 88 7.00 -5.54 14.67
N LYS A 89 7.68 -4.40 14.56
CA LYS A 89 7.78 -3.64 13.31
C LYS A 89 8.35 -4.50 12.17
N ARG A 90 9.44 -5.19 12.43
CA ARG A 90 10.07 -6.08 11.43
C ARG A 90 9.11 -7.16 10.95
N ASP A 91 8.36 -7.77 11.86
CA ASP A 91 7.40 -8.83 11.51
C ASP A 91 6.23 -8.31 10.66
N VAL A 92 5.75 -7.09 10.93
CA VAL A 92 4.73 -6.41 10.11
C VAL A 92 5.29 -6.06 8.73
N GLU A 93 6.50 -5.53 8.66
CA GLU A 93 7.16 -5.19 7.39
C GLU A 93 7.48 -6.43 6.56
N ALA A 94 7.76 -7.57 7.19
CA ALA A 94 8.04 -8.83 6.52
C ALA A 94 6.86 -9.36 5.68
N VAL A 95 5.62 -8.99 6.02
CA VAL A 95 4.42 -9.32 5.23
C VAL A 95 4.00 -8.18 4.29
N GLY A 96 4.80 -7.13 4.17
CA GLY A 96 4.57 -6.00 3.27
C GLY A 96 3.60 -4.95 3.81
N MET A 97 3.30 -4.96 5.09
CA MET A 97 2.48 -3.95 5.77
C MET A 97 3.33 -2.92 6.51
N LYS A 98 2.69 -1.86 7.01
CA LYS A 98 3.30 -0.81 7.82
C LYS A 98 2.57 -0.67 9.14
N VAL A 99 3.30 -0.36 10.21
CA VAL A 99 2.70 0.12 11.45
C VAL A 99 2.51 1.62 11.34
N LEU A 100 1.27 2.10 11.42
CA LEU A 100 0.94 3.52 11.34
C LEU A 100 0.77 4.17 12.70
N SER A 101 0.21 3.45 13.65
CA SER A 101 -0.12 3.96 14.97
C SER A 101 -0.24 2.83 15.99
N SER A 102 -0.36 3.22 17.23
CA SER A 102 -0.68 2.31 18.33
C SER A 102 -1.79 2.88 19.20
N HIS A 103 -2.77 2.07 19.50
CA HIS A 103 -3.76 2.36 20.54
C HIS A 103 -3.19 1.91 21.88
N CYS A 104 -2.87 2.84 22.74
CA CYS A 104 -2.34 2.60 24.08
C CYS A 104 -3.40 2.88 25.13
N GLY A 105 -3.60 1.99 26.08
CA GLY A 105 -4.57 2.14 27.17
C GLY A 105 -4.11 3.05 28.32
N LYS A 106 -2.90 3.59 28.26
CA LYS A 106 -2.37 4.56 29.22
C LYS A 106 -1.94 5.82 28.49
N GLY A 107 -2.19 6.99 29.14
CA GLY A 107 -1.51 8.20 28.71
C GLY A 107 0.01 7.94 28.79
N LEU A 108 0.69 8.22 27.69
CA LEU A 108 2.15 8.21 27.69
C LEU A 108 2.64 9.38 28.53
N SER A 109 3.69 9.17 29.33
CA SER A 109 4.39 10.27 29.99
C SER A 109 5.12 11.14 28.96
N ASP A 110 5.44 12.38 29.30
CA ASP A 110 6.20 13.27 28.41
C ASP A 110 7.57 12.66 28.00
N GLU A 111 8.14 11.80 28.86
CA GLU A 111 9.38 11.06 28.56
C GLU A 111 9.17 9.93 27.54
N GLU A 112 7.99 9.35 27.49
CA GLU A 112 7.63 8.30 26.52
C GLU A 112 7.21 8.87 25.16
N LEU A 113 6.93 10.18 25.09
CA LEU A 113 6.56 10.90 23.88
C LEU A 113 7.75 11.58 23.19
N ALA A 114 8.87 11.68 23.87
CA ALA A 114 10.09 12.32 23.35
C ALA A 114 10.95 11.38 22.55
#